data_48d9a97ce31a65b26e358be7921fc80d
#
_entry.id   48d9a97ce31a65b26e358be7921fc80d
#
_cell.length_a   1.000
_cell.length_b   1.000
_cell.length_c   1.000
_cell.angle_alpha   90.00
_cell.angle_beta   90.00
_cell.angle_gamma   90.00
#
_symmetry.space_group_name_H-M   'P 1'
#
loop_
_entity.id
_entity.type
_entity.pdbx_description
1 polymer ?
#
loop_
_entity_poly.entity_id
_entity_poly.type
_entity_poly.pdbx_seq_one_letter_code
_entity_poly.pdbx_strand_id
1 'polypeptide(L)'
;MQMSEGRAAARRIRIAARALARAGLVHAYGHCSLRIDSERFMVSPAKPLGLVGESDAAVMVATVGELPHGALPEVLAHQQIYRARPEVCGVVRFQSPQLTALSTLGRTPRARHGFGA
;
A
#
# COMPACT_ATOMS: atom_id res chain seq x y z
N MET A 1 5.22 -12.97 -15.63
CA MET A 1 4.17 -11.94 -15.74
C MET A 1 4.28 -11.23 -17.08
N GLN A 2 3.18 -11.00 -17.72
CA GLN A 2 3.12 -10.24 -18.96
C GLN A 2 3.40 -8.75 -18.70
N MET A 3 4.06 -8.08 -19.64
CA MET A 3 4.30 -6.63 -19.54
C MET A 3 2.99 -5.83 -19.40
N SER A 4 1.92 -6.27 -20.07
CA SER A 4 0.59 -5.65 -19.97
C SER A 4 0.00 -5.75 -18.56
N GLU A 5 0.20 -6.87 -17.87
CA GLU A 5 -0.26 -7.06 -16.49
C GLU A 5 0.50 -6.15 -15.53
N GLY A 6 1.82 -6.04 -15.71
CA GLY A 6 2.64 -5.15 -14.90
C GLY A 6 2.26 -3.69 -15.07
N ARG A 7 1.97 -3.27 -16.30
CA ARG A 7 1.51 -1.91 -16.57
C ARG A 7 0.14 -1.64 -15.95
N ALA A 8 -0.78 -2.58 -16.08
CA ALA A 8 -2.11 -2.46 -15.49
C ALA A 8 -2.03 -2.36 -13.96
N ALA A 9 -1.21 -3.20 -13.34
CA ALA A 9 -0.99 -3.17 -11.90
C ALA A 9 -0.35 -1.84 -11.45
N ALA A 10 0.69 -1.39 -12.13
CA ALA A 10 1.36 -0.12 -11.84
C ALA A 10 0.40 1.07 -11.97
N ARG A 11 -0.46 1.06 -12.98
CA ARG A 11 -1.47 2.09 -13.17
C ARG A 11 -2.48 2.10 -12.01
N ARG A 12 -2.94 0.93 -11.58
CA ARG A 12 -3.87 0.81 -10.45
C ARG A 12 -3.25 1.33 -9.15
N ILE A 13 -1.99 0.99 -8.91
CA ILE A 13 -1.24 1.47 -7.75
C ILE A 13 -1.13 2.99 -7.78
N ARG A 14 -0.80 3.57 -8.91
CA ARG A 14 -0.71 5.02 -9.07
C ARG A 14 -2.05 5.71 -8.81
N ILE A 15 -3.14 5.17 -9.34
CA ILE A 15 -4.48 5.70 -9.11
C ILE A 15 -4.83 5.64 -7.63
N ALA A 16 -4.58 4.51 -6.98
CA ALA A 16 -4.82 4.33 -5.55
C ALA A 16 -3.99 5.29 -4.71
N ALA A 17 -2.70 5.43 -5.04
CA ALA A 17 -1.80 6.33 -4.33
C ALA A 17 -2.30 7.79 -4.37
N ARG A 18 -2.70 8.25 -5.53
CA ARG A 18 -3.23 9.61 -5.68
C ARG A 18 -4.58 9.79 -4.99
N ALA A 19 -5.44 8.78 -5.07
CA ALA A 19 -6.74 8.82 -4.39
C ALA A 19 -6.58 8.90 -2.86
N LEU A 20 -5.68 8.11 -2.30
CA LEU A 20 -5.39 8.13 -0.86
C LEU A 20 -4.86 9.48 -0.40
N ALA A 21 -3.94 10.06 -1.16
CA ALA A 21 -3.40 11.38 -0.86
C ALA A 21 -4.47 12.48 -0.97
N ARG A 22 -5.29 12.41 -2.03
CA ARG A 22 -6.36 13.37 -2.24
C ARG A 22 -7.43 13.30 -1.16
N ALA A 23 -7.70 12.11 -0.63
CA ALA A 23 -8.63 11.91 0.48
C ALA A 23 -8.05 12.33 1.84
N GLY A 24 -6.79 12.74 1.90
CA GLY A 24 -6.13 13.15 3.15
C GLY A 24 -5.77 11.99 4.07
N LEU A 25 -5.73 10.77 3.56
CA LEU A 25 -5.40 9.58 4.35
C LEU A 25 -3.90 9.35 4.49
N VAL A 26 -3.11 9.90 3.58
CA VAL A 26 -1.64 9.81 3.61
C VAL A 26 -1.04 11.17 3.30
N HIS A 27 0.14 11.42 3.87
CA HIS A 27 0.97 12.59 3.57
C HIS A 27 2.37 12.14 3.15
N ALA A 28 3.35 12.22 4.04
CA ALA A 28 4.72 11.82 3.75
C ALA A 28 4.91 10.30 3.76
N TYR A 29 4.10 9.59 4.54
CA TYR A 29 4.25 8.16 4.76
C TYR A 29 2.99 7.41 4.33
N GLY A 30 3.20 6.23 3.80
CA GLY A 30 2.16 5.32 3.39
C GLY A 30 2.57 4.54 2.17
N HIS A 31 1.96 3.39 1.99
CA HIS A 31 2.17 2.52 0.84
C HIS A 31 0.85 1.89 0.43
N CYS A 32 0.73 1.62 -0.84
CA CYS A 32 -0.32 0.75 -1.34
C CYS A 32 0.30 -0.32 -2.24
N SER A 33 -0.28 -1.50 -2.23
CA SER A 33 0.22 -2.62 -2.99
C SER A 33 -0.90 -3.46 -3.56
N LEU A 34 -0.56 -4.28 -4.54
CA LEU A 34 -1.49 -5.11 -5.27
C LEU A 34 -0.85 -6.47 -5.51
N ARG A 35 -1.55 -7.56 -5.16
CA ARG A 35 -1.09 -8.92 -5.48
C ARG A 35 -1.10 -9.13 -6.98
N ILE A 36 -0.01 -9.67 -7.49
CA ILE A 36 0.10 -10.06 -8.91
C ILE A 36 -0.28 -11.53 -9.07
N ASP A 37 0.32 -12.39 -8.25
CA ASP A 37 0.02 -13.83 -8.22
C ASP A 37 0.35 -14.38 -6.83
N SER A 38 0.41 -15.69 -6.70
CA SER A 38 0.70 -16.35 -5.41
C SER A 38 2.12 -16.06 -4.90
N GLU A 39 3.03 -15.66 -5.77
CA GLU A 39 4.45 -15.51 -5.45
C GLU A 39 4.92 -14.05 -5.42
N ARG A 40 4.14 -13.11 -5.94
CA ARG A 40 4.58 -11.73 -6.11
C ARG A 40 3.47 -10.73 -5.84
N PHE A 41 3.87 -9.58 -5.37
CA PHE A 41 3.03 -8.39 -5.30
C PHE A 41 3.82 -7.17 -5.80
N MET A 42 3.09 -6.12 -6.11
CA MET A 42 3.70 -4.87 -6.54
C MET A 42 3.32 -3.79 -5.54
N VAL A 43 4.30 -3.00 -5.12
CA VAL A 43 4.10 -1.94 -4.13
C VAL A 43 4.46 -0.58 -4.73
N SER A 44 3.83 0.47 -4.22
CA SER A 44 4.11 1.85 -4.59
C SER A 44 5.59 2.19 -4.35
N PRO A 45 6.17 3.12 -5.14
CA PRO A 45 7.56 3.52 -4.96
C PRO A 45 7.80 4.20 -3.62
N ALA A 46 9.06 4.25 -3.19
CA ALA A 46 9.49 4.81 -1.91
C ALA A 46 9.44 6.34 -1.93
N LYS A 47 8.26 6.91 -2.05
CA LYS A 47 8.03 8.36 -2.03
C LYS A 47 6.60 8.65 -1.55
N PRO A 48 6.29 9.89 -1.12
CA PRO A 48 4.93 10.25 -0.74
C PRO A 48 3.93 9.90 -1.83
N LEU A 49 2.82 9.25 -1.46
CA LEU A 49 1.86 8.72 -2.44
C LEU A 49 1.25 9.80 -3.34
N GLY A 50 1.07 11.02 -2.82
CA GLY A 50 0.57 12.14 -3.61
C GLY A 50 1.51 12.62 -4.70
N LEU A 51 2.78 12.24 -4.64
CA LEU A 51 3.81 12.61 -5.60
C LEU A 51 4.12 11.52 -6.64
N VAL A 52 3.45 10.36 -6.52
CA VAL A 52 3.67 9.25 -7.46
C VAL A 52 3.14 9.63 -8.83
N GLY A 53 4.02 9.70 -9.80
CA GLY A 53 3.72 10.04 -11.19
C GLY A 53 3.89 8.87 -12.15
N GLU A 54 3.66 9.13 -13.43
CA GLU A 54 3.75 8.09 -14.46
C GLU A 54 5.16 7.54 -14.65
N SER A 55 6.17 8.37 -14.38
CA SER A 55 7.57 7.96 -14.50
C SER A 55 8.09 7.21 -13.27
N ASP A 56 7.33 7.19 -12.19
CA ASP A 56 7.75 6.51 -10.96
C ASP A 56 7.36 5.03 -11.04
N ALA A 57 8.37 4.17 -11.04
CA ALA A 57 8.14 2.74 -11.16
C ALA A 57 7.66 2.14 -9.83
N ALA A 58 6.58 1.38 -9.90
CA ALA A 58 6.18 0.52 -8.80
C ALA A 58 7.20 -0.63 -8.66
N VAL A 59 7.33 -1.17 -7.47
CA VAL A 59 8.35 -2.16 -7.14
C VAL A 59 7.73 -3.55 -7.04
N MET A 60 8.29 -4.51 -7.79
CA MET A 60 7.89 -5.90 -7.70
C MET A 60 8.59 -6.57 -6.52
N VAL A 61 7.82 -7.27 -5.67
CA VAL A 61 8.33 -7.91 -4.46
C VAL A 61 7.83 -9.36 -4.39
N ALA A 62 8.73 -10.28 -4.04
CA ALA A 62 8.35 -11.66 -3.78
C ALA A 62 7.60 -11.75 -2.44
N THR A 63 6.63 -12.65 -2.37
CA THR A 63 5.88 -12.88 -1.13
C THR A 63 6.70 -13.57 -0.05
N VAL A 64 7.81 -14.18 -0.44
CA VAL A 64 8.74 -14.88 0.48
C VAL A 64 10.17 -14.47 0.14
N GLY A 65 10.99 -14.27 1.16
CA GLY A 65 12.39 -13.94 1.00
C GLY A 65 12.71 -12.48 1.33
N GLU A 66 13.91 -12.06 0.98
CA GLU A 66 14.37 -10.70 1.26
C GLU A 66 13.67 -9.67 0.38
N LEU A 67 13.50 -8.48 0.94
CA LEU A 67 12.98 -7.35 0.16
C LEU A 67 14.01 -6.89 -0.87
N PRO A 68 13.56 -6.37 -2.03
CA PRO A 68 14.49 -5.85 -3.02
C PRO A 68 15.27 -4.66 -2.48
N HIS A 69 16.47 -4.47 -3.03
CA HIS A 69 17.29 -3.31 -2.70
C HIS A 69 16.52 -2.00 -2.96
N GLY A 70 16.57 -1.10 -2.00
CA GLY A 70 15.88 0.19 -2.08
C GLY A 70 14.43 0.18 -1.60
N ALA A 71 13.86 -0.98 -1.29
CA ALA A 71 12.54 -1.05 -0.69
C ALA A 71 12.59 -0.53 0.75
N LEU A 72 11.56 0.24 1.15
CA LEU A 72 11.47 0.69 2.53
C LEU A 72 11.12 -0.47 3.46
N PRO A 73 11.60 -0.44 4.72
CA PRO A 73 11.32 -1.53 5.69
C PRO A 73 9.83 -1.80 5.89
N GLU A 74 8.97 -0.79 5.73
CA GLU A 74 7.53 -0.93 5.89
C GLU A 74 6.89 -1.87 4.86
N VAL A 75 7.57 -2.15 3.76
CA VAL A 75 7.11 -3.11 2.76
C VAL A 75 7.05 -4.52 3.34
N LEU A 76 7.82 -4.79 4.40
CA LEU A 76 7.75 -6.06 5.11
C LEU A 76 6.35 -6.37 5.65
N ALA A 77 5.62 -5.35 6.09
CA ALA A 77 4.24 -5.53 6.55
C ALA A 77 3.34 -6.05 5.43
N HIS A 78 3.47 -5.49 4.23
CA HIS A 78 2.75 -5.97 3.06
C HIS A 78 3.10 -7.42 2.73
N GLN A 79 4.38 -7.74 2.72
CA GLN A 79 4.88 -9.08 2.43
C GLN A 79 4.30 -10.11 3.40
N GLN A 80 4.32 -9.81 4.69
CA GLN A 80 3.80 -10.72 5.71
C GLN A 80 2.28 -10.92 5.59
N ILE A 81 1.54 -9.90 5.24
CA ILE A 81 0.10 -10.01 4.99
C ILE A 81 -0.17 -10.90 3.79
N TYR A 82 0.50 -10.68 2.67
CA TYR A 82 0.31 -11.49 1.47
C TYR A 82 0.70 -12.95 1.70
N ARG A 83 1.75 -13.18 2.48
CA ARG A 83 2.18 -14.52 2.85
C ARG A 83 1.18 -15.23 3.73
N ALA A 84 0.65 -14.55 4.73
CA ALA A 84 -0.26 -15.13 5.72
C ALA A 84 -1.71 -15.24 5.20
N ARG A 85 -2.11 -14.40 4.27
CA ARG A 85 -3.49 -14.26 3.82
C ARG A 85 -3.56 -14.37 2.28
N PRO A 86 -3.61 -15.59 1.72
CA PRO A 86 -3.62 -15.77 0.26
C PRO A 86 -4.80 -15.11 -0.46
N GLU A 87 -5.91 -14.89 0.24
CA GLU A 87 -7.12 -14.26 -0.31
C GLU A 87 -7.00 -12.74 -0.43
N VAL A 88 -6.01 -12.13 0.21
CA VAL A 88 -5.83 -10.67 0.17
C VAL A 88 -5.22 -10.26 -1.16
N CYS A 89 -5.91 -9.37 -1.88
CA CYS A 89 -5.49 -8.90 -3.20
C CYS A 89 -4.84 -7.52 -3.17
N GLY A 90 -5.05 -6.73 -2.12
CA GLY A 90 -4.46 -5.41 -1.98
C GLY A 90 -4.26 -5.03 -0.52
N VAL A 91 -3.25 -4.22 -0.26
CA VAL A 91 -2.93 -3.74 1.09
C VAL A 91 -2.66 -2.25 1.02
N VAL A 92 -3.24 -1.51 1.95
CA VAL A 92 -2.97 -0.08 2.12
C VAL A 92 -2.46 0.15 3.54
N ARG A 93 -1.30 0.78 3.66
CA ARG A 93 -0.78 1.28 4.93
C ARG A 93 -0.92 2.80 4.93
N PHE A 94 -1.61 3.32 5.93
CA PHE A 94 -1.85 4.76 5.99
C PHE A 94 -1.82 5.28 7.44
N GLN A 95 -1.67 6.61 7.56
CA GLN A 95 -1.74 7.33 8.82
C GLN A 95 -2.57 8.58 8.59
N SER A 96 -3.87 8.48 8.83
CA SER A 96 -4.74 9.65 8.69
C SER A 96 -4.58 10.60 9.88
N PRO A 97 -4.78 11.91 9.69
CA PRO A 97 -4.74 12.87 10.79
C PRO A 97 -5.71 12.52 11.91
N GLN A 98 -6.89 12.03 11.58
CA GLN A 98 -7.92 11.65 12.55
C GLN A 98 -7.48 10.48 13.42
N LEU A 99 -6.93 9.42 12.82
CA LEU A 99 -6.42 8.26 13.57
C LEU A 99 -5.20 8.64 14.42
N THR A 100 -4.33 9.47 13.88
CA THR A 100 -3.17 9.98 14.62
C THR A 100 -3.63 10.78 15.84
N ALA A 101 -4.60 11.66 15.68
CA ALA A 101 -5.15 12.44 16.77
C ALA A 101 -5.77 11.54 17.86
N LEU A 102 -6.55 10.53 17.46
CA LEU A 102 -7.12 9.56 18.39
C LEU A 102 -6.03 8.82 19.17
N SER A 103 -4.96 8.41 18.50
CA SER A 103 -3.87 7.69 19.15
C SER A 103 -3.15 8.54 20.18
N THR A 104 -2.96 9.85 19.92
CA THR A 104 -2.34 10.76 20.89
C THR A 104 -3.22 10.97 22.12
N LEU A 105 -4.53 10.78 22.00
CA LEU A 105 -5.46 10.84 23.11
C LEU A 105 -5.64 9.49 23.83
N GLY A 106 -4.90 8.47 23.40
CA GLY A 106 -5.03 7.11 23.94
C GLY A 106 -6.35 6.45 23.61
N ARG A 107 -7.00 6.87 22.53
CA ARG A 107 -8.31 6.35 22.10
C ARG A 107 -8.16 5.36 20.95
N THR A 108 -8.99 4.32 20.99
CA THR A 108 -9.09 3.35 19.90
C THR A 108 -10.31 3.70 19.02
N PRO A 109 -10.13 3.78 17.69
CA PRO A 109 -11.27 4.02 16.81
C PRO A 109 -12.25 2.85 16.86
N ARG A 110 -13.54 3.18 16.80
CA ARG A 110 -14.63 2.18 16.78
C ARG A 110 -15.46 2.36 15.53
N ALA A 111 -15.85 1.25 14.94
CA ALA A 111 -16.80 1.26 13.84
C ALA A 111 -18.14 1.80 14.28
N ARG A 112 -18.69 2.77 13.57
CA ARG A 112 -19.93 3.47 13.94
C ARG A 112 -21.05 3.26 12.96
N HIS A 113 -20.73 2.91 11.72
CA HIS A 113 -21.73 2.69 10.67
C HIS A 113 -21.13 1.91 9.51
N GLY A 114 -21.98 1.34 8.71
CA GLY A 114 -21.80 0.68 7.43
C GLY A 114 -20.40 0.13 7.13
N PHE A 115 -19.66 0.89 6.38
CA PHE A 115 -18.34 0.47 5.89
C PHE A 115 -17.25 0.39 6.96
N GLY A 116 -17.48 0.97 8.13
CA GLY A 116 -16.57 0.88 9.26
C GLY A 116 -16.89 -0.28 10.21
N ALA A 117 -17.94 -1.01 9.93
CA ALA A 117 -18.40 -2.10 10.76
C ALA A 117 -17.72 -3.42 10.43
#